data_26b7fffeee43977bc0b8d55e2c142ece
#
_entry.id   26b7fffeee43977bc0b8d55e2c142ece
#
_cell.length_a   1.000
_cell.length_b   1.000
_cell.length_c   1.000
_cell.angle_alpha   90.00
_cell.angle_beta   90.00
_cell.angle_gamma   90.00
#
_symmetry.space_group_name_H-M   'P 1'
#
loop_
_entity.id
_entity.type
_entity.pdbx_description
1 polymer ?
#
loop_
_entity_poly.entity_id
_entity_poly.type
_entity_poly.pdbx_seq_one_letter_code
_entity_poly.pdbx_strand_id
1 'polypeptide(L)'
;MEKEQLQERKERILECMKSPAYVPMKRKDMRVLLGVPEEDRTYFEQIIAELIDEGKIFETKRGKLAVPETLQMATGIFISHAKGFGFVTPDEGGADIFIPASETNGAMQKDRVLYKVTGGGGSGRKAEGTIIRVLERGMARLVGLYEQVKGFGFVTADDKKVAKDIFISRENSMGAVTGHKVV
;
A
#
# COMPACT_ATOMS: atom_id res chain seq x y z
N MET A 1 -8.98 19.53 19.67
CA MET A 1 -9.98 18.65 20.34
C MET A 1 -10.35 17.45 19.45
N GLU A 2 -11.02 17.61 18.30
CA GLU A 2 -11.40 16.43 17.49
C GLU A 2 -10.22 15.59 16.98
N LYS A 3 -9.13 16.22 16.53
CA LYS A 3 -7.93 15.50 16.08
C LYS A 3 -7.20 14.77 17.20
N GLU A 4 -7.13 15.31 18.37
CA GLU A 4 -6.51 14.68 19.55
C GLU A 4 -7.33 13.48 20.01
N GLN A 5 -8.66 13.60 20.07
CA GLN A 5 -9.54 12.48 20.39
C GLN A 5 -9.48 11.36 19.36
N LEU A 6 -9.37 11.70 18.06
CA LEU A 6 -9.20 10.71 16.99
C LEU A 6 -7.89 9.95 17.17
N GLN A 7 -6.80 10.66 17.44
CA GLN A 7 -5.49 10.05 17.64
C GLN A 7 -5.47 9.13 18.87
N GLU A 8 -6.04 9.57 19.98
CA GLU A 8 -6.16 8.76 21.21
C GLU A 8 -6.95 7.45 20.95
N ARG A 9 -8.06 7.55 20.21
CA ARG A 9 -8.86 6.36 19.87
C ARG A 9 -8.09 5.41 18.95
N LYS A 10 -7.32 5.91 17.98
CA LYS A 10 -6.43 5.10 17.14
C LYS A 10 -5.38 4.36 17.98
N GLU A 11 -4.75 5.04 18.91
CA GLU A 11 -3.74 4.48 19.80
C GLU A 11 -4.30 3.36 20.68
N ARG A 12 -5.47 3.55 21.27
CA ARG A 12 -6.15 2.52 22.06
C ARG A 12 -6.46 1.26 21.24
N ILE A 13 -6.89 1.40 19.99
CA ILE A 13 -7.12 0.27 19.09
C ILE A 13 -5.80 -0.47 18.84
N LEU A 14 -4.74 0.26 18.50
CA LEU A 14 -3.42 -0.32 18.23
C LEU A 14 -2.81 -1.00 19.47
N GLU A 15 -2.93 -0.42 20.64
CA GLU A 15 -2.49 -1.02 21.90
C GLU A 15 -3.23 -2.34 22.16
N CYS A 16 -4.55 -2.36 21.99
CA CYS A 16 -5.34 -3.59 22.11
C CYS A 16 -4.83 -4.66 21.12
N MET A 17 -4.58 -4.29 19.86
CA MET A 17 -4.14 -5.23 18.82
C MET A 17 -2.68 -5.68 18.97
N LYS A 18 -1.83 -4.91 19.63
CA LYS A 18 -0.44 -5.26 19.95
C LYS A 18 -0.31 -6.13 21.20
N SER A 19 -1.37 -6.25 21.97
CA SER A 19 -1.37 -7.11 23.15
C SER A 19 -1.09 -8.57 22.78
N PRO A 20 -0.24 -9.30 23.51
CA PRO A 20 0.01 -10.73 23.29
C PRO A 20 -1.26 -11.61 23.38
N ALA A 21 -2.28 -11.13 24.06
CA ALA A 21 -3.58 -11.80 24.18
C ALA A 21 -4.50 -11.55 22.98
N TYR A 22 -4.15 -10.65 22.06
CA TYR A 22 -4.98 -10.33 20.93
C TYR A 22 -4.99 -11.45 19.89
N VAL A 23 -6.18 -11.88 19.52
CA VAL A 23 -6.39 -12.83 18.43
C VAL A 23 -7.08 -12.10 17.26
N PRO A 24 -6.58 -12.21 16.01
CA PRO A 24 -7.20 -11.57 14.87
C PRO A 24 -8.70 -11.86 14.77
N MET A 25 -9.52 -10.82 14.82
CA MET A 25 -10.98 -10.89 14.85
C MET A 25 -11.59 -9.94 13.83
N LYS A 26 -12.88 -10.09 13.55
CA LYS A 26 -13.63 -9.21 12.64
C LYS A 26 -13.91 -7.85 13.29
N ARG A 27 -14.16 -6.82 12.46
CA ARG A 27 -14.49 -5.46 12.92
C ARG A 27 -15.63 -5.45 13.96
N LYS A 28 -16.68 -6.25 13.73
CA LYS A 28 -17.81 -6.38 14.66
C LYS A 28 -17.35 -6.85 16.04
N ASP A 29 -16.51 -7.87 16.08
CA ASP A 29 -16.02 -8.46 17.34
C ASP A 29 -15.08 -7.49 18.06
N MET A 30 -14.22 -6.77 17.32
CA MET A 30 -13.36 -5.71 17.84
C MET A 30 -14.19 -4.58 18.46
N ARG A 31 -15.26 -4.16 17.81
CA ARG A 31 -16.16 -3.13 18.33
C ARG A 31 -16.75 -3.53 19.68
N VAL A 32 -17.21 -4.78 19.79
CA VAL A 32 -17.73 -5.33 21.05
C VAL A 32 -16.66 -5.40 22.12
N LEU A 33 -15.45 -5.86 21.78
CA LEU A 33 -14.31 -5.94 22.70
C LEU A 33 -13.94 -4.57 23.29
N LEU A 34 -13.98 -3.54 22.46
CA LEU A 34 -13.65 -2.17 22.87
C LEU A 34 -14.81 -1.41 23.51
N GLY A 35 -16.00 -2.04 23.63
CA GLY A 35 -17.18 -1.44 24.24
C GLY A 35 -17.71 -0.22 23.45
N VAL A 36 -17.51 -0.17 22.14
CA VAL A 36 -17.97 0.93 21.30
C VAL A 36 -19.48 0.83 21.09
N PRO A 37 -20.29 1.85 21.49
CA PRO A 37 -21.73 1.84 21.35
C PRO A 37 -22.16 1.83 19.87
N GLU A 38 -23.41 1.44 19.60
CA GLU A 38 -23.93 1.35 18.23
C GLU A 38 -23.98 2.71 17.53
N GLU A 39 -24.26 3.78 18.26
CA GLU A 39 -24.25 5.16 17.79
C GLU A 39 -22.88 5.62 17.25
N ASP A 40 -21.78 5.11 17.84
CA ASP A 40 -20.40 5.41 17.43
C ASP A 40 -19.86 4.44 16.35
N ARG A 41 -20.68 3.54 15.84
CA ARG A 41 -20.28 2.54 14.86
C ARG A 41 -19.65 3.14 13.61
N THR A 42 -20.29 4.14 13.03
CA THR A 42 -19.79 4.78 11.79
C THR A 42 -18.42 5.42 12.02
N TYR A 43 -18.23 6.06 13.16
CA TYR A 43 -16.97 6.65 13.54
C TYR A 43 -15.86 5.60 13.78
N PHE A 44 -16.21 4.49 14.43
CA PHE A 44 -15.30 3.34 14.58
C PHE A 44 -14.85 2.78 13.24
N GLU A 45 -15.79 2.55 12.29
CA GLU A 45 -15.46 2.05 10.96
C GLU A 45 -14.54 3.00 10.19
N GLN A 46 -14.74 4.32 10.35
CA GLN A 46 -13.86 5.33 9.77
C GLN A 46 -12.44 5.23 10.35
N ILE A 47 -12.29 5.12 11.67
CA ILE A 47 -10.99 4.95 12.33
C ILE A 47 -10.28 3.69 11.81
N ILE A 48 -11.00 2.57 11.70
CA ILE A 48 -10.44 1.32 11.17
C ILE A 48 -9.98 1.51 9.72
N ALA A 49 -10.76 2.19 8.88
CA ALA A 49 -10.38 2.46 7.49
C ALA A 49 -9.10 3.31 7.41
N GLU A 50 -9.01 4.37 8.21
CA GLU A 50 -7.82 5.23 8.28
C GLU A 50 -6.57 4.45 8.73
N LEU A 51 -6.68 3.61 9.78
CA LEU A 51 -5.59 2.77 10.24
C LEU A 51 -5.13 1.75 9.19
N ILE A 52 -6.06 1.23 8.37
CA ILE A 52 -5.73 0.37 7.23
C ILE A 52 -5.00 1.17 6.15
N ASP A 53 -5.46 2.38 5.84
CA ASP A 53 -4.85 3.24 4.82
C ASP A 53 -3.45 3.73 5.25
N GLU A 54 -3.26 4.00 6.54
CA GLU A 54 -1.96 4.29 7.13
C GLU A 54 -1.01 3.07 7.18
N GLY A 55 -1.51 1.86 6.88
CA GLY A 55 -0.74 0.61 6.97
C GLY A 55 -0.46 0.14 8.39
N LYS A 56 -1.10 0.73 9.40
CA LYS A 56 -0.93 0.36 10.81
C LYS A 56 -1.68 -0.91 11.19
N ILE A 57 -2.75 -1.22 10.48
CA ILE A 57 -3.47 -2.49 10.59
C ILE A 57 -3.73 -3.07 9.20
N PHE A 58 -3.95 -4.36 9.14
CA PHE A 58 -4.26 -5.09 7.92
C PHE A 58 -5.52 -5.93 8.08
N GLU A 59 -6.40 -5.88 7.09
CA GLU A 59 -7.58 -6.75 7.04
C GLU A 59 -7.30 -7.96 6.14
N THR A 60 -7.38 -9.15 6.73
CA THR A 60 -7.14 -10.41 6.01
C THR A 60 -8.26 -10.72 5.02
N LYS A 61 -8.03 -11.63 4.07
CA LYS A 61 -9.07 -12.13 3.14
C LYS A 61 -10.34 -12.67 3.84
N ARG A 62 -10.23 -13.05 5.12
CA ARG A 62 -11.36 -13.51 5.94
C ARG A 62 -12.03 -12.38 6.74
N GLY A 63 -11.66 -11.13 6.48
CA GLY A 63 -12.20 -9.95 7.17
C GLY A 63 -11.73 -9.80 8.63
N LYS A 64 -10.60 -10.41 8.99
CA LYS A 64 -10.03 -10.29 10.34
C LYS A 64 -8.97 -9.19 10.35
N LEU A 65 -8.99 -8.36 11.40
CA LEU A 65 -8.00 -7.32 11.63
C LEU A 65 -6.76 -7.89 12.32
N ALA A 66 -5.59 -7.47 11.88
CA ALA A 66 -4.31 -7.82 12.48
C ALA A 66 -3.33 -6.65 12.33
N VAL A 67 -2.34 -6.56 13.20
CA VAL A 67 -1.20 -5.65 12.98
C VAL A 67 -0.23 -6.31 11.97
N PRO A 68 0.39 -5.53 11.06
CA PRO A 68 1.27 -6.06 10.02
C PRO A 68 2.38 -6.95 10.58
N GLU A 69 2.99 -6.59 11.71
CA GLU A 69 4.07 -7.31 12.34
C GLU A 69 3.68 -8.75 12.70
N THR A 70 2.45 -8.97 13.17
CA THR A 70 1.92 -10.31 13.47
C THR A 70 1.86 -11.20 12.23
N LEU A 71 1.74 -10.59 11.05
CA LEU A 71 1.70 -11.26 9.75
C LEU A 71 3.07 -11.26 9.05
N GLN A 72 4.13 -10.84 9.73
CA GLN A 72 5.47 -10.64 9.17
C GLN A 72 5.46 -9.67 7.98
N MET A 73 4.65 -8.64 8.07
CA MET A 73 4.58 -7.54 7.11
C MET A 73 5.22 -6.29 7.72
N ALA A 74 5.75 -5.43 6.85
CA ALA A 74 6.33 -4.14 7.23
C ALA A 74 6.00 -3.08 6.17
N THR A 75 6.28 -1.81 6.49
CA THR A 75 6.12 -0.69 5.57
C THR A 75 7.48 -0.16 5.11
N GLY A 76 7.50 0.45 3.93
CA GLY A 76 8.72 1.02 3.37
C GLY A 76 8.47 1.72 2.04
N ILE A 77 9.53 2.30 1.49
CA ILE A 77 9.51 3.02 0.21
C ILE A 77 10.00 2.09 -0.91
N PHE A 78 9.17 1.91 -1.93
CA PHE A 78 9.51 1.13 -3.11
C PHE A 78 10.29 1.98 -4.11
N ILE A 79 11.46 1.48 -4.50
CA ILE A 79 12.31 2.06 -5.55
C ILE A 79 12.30 1.11 -6.74
N SER A 80 11.66 1.53 -7.82
CA SER A 80 11.53 0.72 -9.02
C SER A 80 12.80 0.75 -9.88
N HIS A 81 12.99 -0.30 -10.67
CA HIS A 81 14.06 -0.43 -11.65
C HIS A 81 13.45 -0.57 -13.05
N ALA A 82 14.14 -0.05 -14.08
CA ALA A 82 13.68 -0.08 -15.48
C ALA A 82 13.37 -1.48 -16.03
N LYS A 83 13.93 -2.53 -15.43
CA LYS A 83 13.65 -3.94 -15.79
C LYS A 83 12.41 -4.51 -15.10
N GLY A 84 11.62 -3.68 -14.38
CA GLY A 84 10.36 -4.06 -13.76
C GLY A 84 10.45 -4.60 -12.33
N PHE A 85 11.61 -5.01 -11.84
CA PHE A 85 11.84 -5.31 -10.42
C PHE A 85 12.09 -4.04 -9.62
N GLY A 86 12.23 -4.15 -8.32
CA GLY A 86 12.63 -3.02 -7.47
C GLY A 86 13.14 -3.45 -6.10
N PHE A 87 13.28 -2.47 -5.22
CA PHE A 87 13.70 -2.68 -3.84
C PHE A 87 12.78 -1.89 -2.93
N VAL A 88 12.50 -2.43 -1.75
CA VAL A 88 11.85 -1.69 -0.68
C VAL A 88 12.90 -1.35 0.36
N THR A 89 13.03 -0.04 0.65
CA THR A 89 13.78 0.46 1.80
C THR A 89 12.83 0.49 3.00
N PRO A 90 13.05 -0.34 4.04
CA PRO A 90 12.16 -0.39 5.20
C PRO A 90 12.09 0.94 5.96
N ASP A 91 10.89 1.33 6.44
CA ASP A 91 10.71 2.55 7.25
C ASP A 91 11.49 2.49 8.58
N GLU A 92 11.63 1.30 9.17
CA GLU A 92 12.37 1.08 10.42
C GLU A 92 13.89 0.93 10.21
N GLY A 93 14.35 1.09 8.98
CA GLY A 93 15.76 0.90 8.62
C GLY A 93 16.12 -0.56 8.35
N GLY A 94 17.40 -0.77 8.02
CA GLY A 94 17.92 -2.09 7.68
C GLY A 94 18.27 -2.21 6.20
N ALA A 95 18.48 -3.45 5.74
CA ALA A 95 18.84 -3.73 4.34
C ALA A 95 17.61 -3.67 3.43
N ASP A 96 17.82 -3.19 2.22
CA ASP A 96 16.79 -3.19 1.18
C ASP A 96 16.30 -4.61 0.87
N ILE A 97 15.00 -4.73 0.68
CA ILE A 97 14.32 -5.98 0.30
C ILE A 97 14.14 -6.00 -1.22
N PHE A 98 14.62 -7.05 -1.88
CA PHE A 98 14.43 -7.23 -3.30
C PHE A 98 12.98 -7.64 -3.61
N ILE A 99 12.36 -6.97 -4.59
CA ILE A 99 11.00 -7.26 -5.05
C ILE A 99 11.06 -7.68 -6.51
N PRO A 100 10.79 -8.94 -6.84
CA PRO A 100 10.70 -9.41 -8.22
C PRO A 100 9.64 -8.66 -9.02
N ALA A 101 9.78 -8.61 -10.34
CA ALA A 101 8.84 -7.91 -11.21
C ALA A 101 7.39 -8.44 -11.12
N SER A 102 7.21 -9.75 -10.86
CA SER A 102 5.92 -10.40 -10.63
C SER A 102 5.26 -9.99 -9.31
N GLU A 103 6.05 -9.52 -8.33
CA GLU A 103 5.63 -9.27 -6.95
C GLU A 103 5.46 -7.78 -6.62
N THR A 104 5.57 -6.90 -7.62
CA THR A 104 5.43 -5.45 -7.44
C THR A 104 4.01 -4.98 -7.18
N ASN A 105 2.99 -5.79 -7.55
CA ASN A 105 1.55 -5.52 -7.35
C ASN A 105 1.11 -4.08 -7.68
N GLY A 106 1.63 -3.53 -8.79
CA GLY A 106 1.27 -2.20 -9.26
C GLY A 106 1.94 -1.04 -8.51
N ALA A 107 2.92 -1.33 -7.66
CA ALA A 107 3.74 -0.29 -7.06
C ALA A 107 4.63 0.40 -8.09
N MET A 108 4.79 1.69 -7.94
CA MET A 108 5.56 2.58 -8.80
C MET A 108 6.69 3.25 -8.01
N GLN A 109 7.53 4.00 -8.72
CA GLN A 109 8.66 4.72 -8.13
C GLN A 109 8.25 5.59 -6.95
N LYS A 110 8.94 5.43 -5.80
CA LYS A 110 8.74 6.17 -4.54
C LYS A 110 7.39 5.91 -3.84
N ASP A 111 6.62 4.91 -4.25
CA ASP A 111 5.41 4.55 -3.52
C ASP A 111 5.76 4.06 -2.12
N ARG A 112 4.97 4.48 -1.13
CA ARG A 112 4.97 3.89 0.19
C ARG A 112 4.12 2.63 0.15
N VAL A 113 4.69 1.50 0.58
CA VAL A 113 4.08 0.19 0.41
C VAL A 113 4.05 -0.60 1.71
N LEU A 114 3.06 -1.47 1.82
CA LEU A 114 3.05 -2.59 2.75
C LEU A 114 3.62 -3.80 2.01
N TYR A 115 4.66 -4.43 2.57
CA TYR A 115 5.32 -5.58 1.97
C TYR A 115 5.49 -6.72 2.98
N LYS A 116 5.74 -7.91 2.47
CA LYS A 116 6.06 -9.10 3.25
C LYS A 116 7.36 -9.71 2.74
N VAL A 117 8.26 -10.08 3.66
CA VAL A 117 9.45 -10.86 3.31
C VAL A 117 9.03 -12.31 3.05
N THR A 118 9.41 -12.86 1.92
CA THR A 118 9.04 -14.21 1.48
C THR A 118 10.19 -15.18 1.48
N GLY A 119 11.42 -14.66 1.46
CA GLY A 119 12.61 -15.51 1.48
C GLY A 119 13.91 -14.70 1.42
N GLY A 120 15.04 -15.39 1.33
CA GLY A 120 16.35 -14.77 1.23
C GLY A 120 16.92 -14.31 2.57
N GLY A 121 18.00 -13.50 2.53
CA GLY A 121 18.64 -12.94 3.75
C GLY A 121 19.72 -13.82 4.35
N GLY A 122 20.07 -14.95 3.73
CA GLY A 122 21.18 -15.82 4.14
C GLY A 122 22.34 -15.78 3.14
N SER A 123 23.57 -15.96 3.65
CA SER A 123 24.80 -16.15 2.84
C SER A 123 25.04 -15.08 1.77
N GLY A 124 24.85 -13.78 2.11
CA GLY A 124 25.17 -12.65 1.20
C GLY A 124 24.10 -12.37 0.13
N ARG A 125 22.96 -13.05 0.14
CA ARG A 125 21.82 -12.72 -0.72
C ARG A 125 20.89 -11.71 -0.03
N LYS A 126 20.38 -10.73 -0.80
CA LYS A 126 19.35 -9.81 -0.32
C LYS A 126 18.09 -10.60 0.04
N ALA A 127 17.40 -10.17 1.09
CA ALA A 127 16.07 -10.70 1.38
C ALA A 127 15.12 -10.39 0.21
N GLU A 128 14.22 -11.32 -0.09
CA GLU A 128 13.23 -11.22 -1.14
C GLU A 128 11.84 -11.03 -0.53
N GLY A 129 11.00 -10.22 -1.17
CA GLY A 129 9.67 -9.94 -0.68
C GLY A 129 8.64 -9.72 -1.77
N THR A 130 7.40 -9.60 -1.35
CA THR A 130 6.24 -9.25 -2.20
C THR A 130 5.57 -8.00 -1.66
N ILE A 131 5.14 -7.11 -2.54
CA ILE A 131 4.30 -5.97 -2.15
C ILE A 131 2.87 -6.48 -1.96
N ILE A 132 2.30 -6.19 -0.80
CA ILE A 132 0.93 -6.57 -0.47
C ILE A 132 -0.04 -5.47 -0.92
N ARG A 133 0.34 -4.21 -0.70
CA ARG A 133 -0.50 -3.05 -1.02
C ARG A 133 0.34 -1.78 -1.15
N VAL A 134 -0.08 -0.89 -2.05
CA VAL A 134 0.38 0.49 -2.08
C VAL A 134 -0.42 1.29 -1.07
N LEU A 135 0.25 1.94 -0.12
CA LEU A 135 -0.34 2.77 0.93
C LEU A 135 -0.48 4.22 0.47
N GLU A 136 0.57 4.72 -0.17
CA GLU A 136 0.64 6.10 -0.65
C GLU A 136 1.41 6.15 -1.98
N ARG A 137 0.92 6.94 -2.92
CA ARG A 137 1.62 7.17 -4.18
C ARG A 137 2.76 8.16 -4.01
N GLY A 138 3.96 7.75 -4.38
CA GLY A 138 5.15 8.59 -4.32
C GLY A 138 5.22 9.66 -5.41
N MET A 139 4.47 9.47 -6.49
CA MET A 139 4.37 10.43 -7.60
C MET A 139 2.91 10.78 -7.85
N ALA A 140 2.56 12.05 -7.59
CA ALA A 140 1.23 12.59 -7.85
C ALA A 140 0.98 12.86 -9.34
N ARG A 141 2.04 13.07 -10.11
CA ARG A 141 1.98 13.37 -11.55
C ARG A 141 3.10 12.64 -12.28
N LEU A 142 2.79 12.22 -13.49
CA LEU A 142 3.74 11.56 -14.38
C LEU A 142 3.63 12.19 -15.78
N VAL A 143 4.78 12.47 -16.40
CA VAL A 143 4.85 12.94 -17.79
C VAL A 143 5.16 11.76 -18.69
N GLY A 144 4.47 11.67 -19.82
CA GLY A 144 4.73 10.61 -20.79
C GLY A 144 4.13 10.87 -22.15
N LEU A 145 4.41 9.97 -23.07
CA LEU A 145 3.90 10.00 -24.44
C LEU A 145 2.64 9.15 -24.52
N TYR A 146 1.53 9.74 -24.99
CA TYR A 146 0.27 9.04 -25.17
C TYR A 146 0.23 8.31 -26.52
N GLU A 147 -0.19 7.07 -26.50
CA GLU A 147 -0.49 6.26 -27.68
C GLU A 147 -1.94 5.79 -27.64
N GLN A 148 -2.70 6.15 -28.66
CA GLN A 148 -4.11 5.78 -28.77
C GLN A 148 -4.24 4.41 -29.44
N VAL A 149 -5.04 3.56 -28.82
CA VAL A 149 -5.50 2.28 -29.39
C VAL A 149 -7.03 2.36 -29.55
N LYS A 150 -7.62 1.45 -30.31
CA LYS A 150 -9.09 1.47 -30.53
C LYS A 150 -9.86 1.35 -29.22
N GLY A 151 -10.43 2.47 -28.74
CA GLY A 151 -11.26 2.53 -27.54
C GLY A 151 -10.55 2.81 -26.21
N PHE A 152 -9.21 2.91 -26.18
CA PHE A 152 -8.39 3.23 -25.01
C PHE A 152 -7.01 3.74 -25.45
N GLY A 153 -6.11 4.00 -24.53
CA GLY A 153 -4.73 4.33 -24.84
C GLY A 153 -3.77 3.96 -23.73
N PHE A 154 -2.51 4.18 -23.98
CA PHE A 154 -1.43 4.00 -23.03
C PHE A 154 -0.56 5.24 -22.94
N VAL A 155 0.00 5.47 -21.77
CA VAL A 155 1.04 6.48 -21.57
C VAL A 155 2.35 5.78 -21.23
N THR A 156 3.32 5.91 -22.13
CA THR A 156 4.70 5.50 -21.87
C THR A 156 5.40 6.64 -21.14
N ALA A 157 5.79 6.37 -19.89
CA ALA A 157 6.42 7.38 -19.03
C ALA A 157 7.79 7.81 -19.55
N ASP A 158 8.11 9.10 -19.40
CA ASP A 158 9.47 9.61 -19.66
C ASP A 158 10.49 9.09 -18.64
N ASP A 159 10.05 8.88 -17.40
CA ASP A 159 10.89 8.25 -16.39
C ASP A 159 11.02 6.76 -16.65
N LYS A 160 12.20 6.32 -17.09
CA LYS A 160 12.53 4.92 -17.37
C LYS A 160 12.39 3.99 -16.15
N LYS A 161 12.27 4.53 -14.95
CA LYS A 161 11.99 3.76 -13.74
C LYS A 161 10.54 3.29 -13.66
N VAL A 162 9.64 3.89 -14.44
CA VAL A 162 8.29 3.41 -14.63
C VAL A 162 8.30 2.38 -15.75
N ALA A 163 8.45 1.11 -15.38
CA ALA A 163 8.71 0.02 -16.34
C ALA A 163 7.47 -0.43 -17.13
N LYS A 164 6.26 0.00 -16.76
CA LYS A 164 5.02 -0.40 -17.42
C LYS A 164 4.27 0.82 -17.93
N ASP A 165 3.70 0.69 -19.12
CA ASP A 165 2.80 1.69 -19.67
C ASP A 165 1.54 1.82 -18.81
N ILE A 166 1.03 3.04 -18.71
CA ILE A 166 -0.16 3.35 -17.92
C ILE A 166 -1.37 3.30 -18.82
N PHE A 167 -2.30 2.41 -18.50
CA PHE A 167 -3.56 2.29 -19.21
C PHE A 167 -4.45 3.51 -18.95
N ILE A 168 -4.98 4.10 -20.04
CA ILE A 168 -5.91 5.23 -20.02
C ILE A 168 -7.20 4.79 -20.70
N SER A 169 -8.30 4.77 -19.99
CA SER A 169 -9.61 4.52 -20.57
C SER A 169 -10.02 5.65 -21.52
N ARG A 170 -10.92 5.37 -22.46
CA ARG A 170 -11.42 6.36 -23.42
C ARG A 170 -11.97 7.62 -22.75
N GLU A 171 -12.67 7.44 -21.64
CA GLU A 171 -13.30 8.53 -20.88
C GLU A 171 -12.27 9.47 -20.26
N ASN A 172 -11.10 8.92 -19.88
CA ASN A 172 -10.02 9.65 -19.24
C ASN A 172 -8.96 10.18 -20.22
N SER A 173 -9.12 9.94 -21.54
CA SER A 173 -8.15 10.40 -22.53
C SER A 173 -8.19 11.92 -22.76
N MET A 174 -9.24 12.60 -22.32
CA MET A 174 -9.41 14.07 -22.43
C MET A 174 -9.11 14.63 -23.82
N GLY A 175 -9.37 13.85 -24.88
CA GLY A 175 -9.10 14.24 -26.27
C GLY A 175 -7.63 14.11 -26.69
N ALA A 176 -6.77 13.46 -25.90
CA ALA A 176 -5.41 13.17 -26.31
C ALA A 176 -5.39 12.23 -27.52
N VAL A 177 -4.45 12.46 -28.44
CA VAL A 177 -4.18 11.61 -29.61
C VAL A 177 -2.73 11.12 -29.57
N THR A 178 -2.45 10.06 -30.31
CA THR A 178 -1.10 9.50 -30.42
C THR A 178 -0.05 10.56 -30.70
N GLY A 179 1.02 10.56 -29.91
CA GLY A 179 2.13 11.52 -29.99
C GLY A 179 1.98 12.74 -29.06
N HIS A 180 0.84 12.89 -28.38
CA HIS A 180 0.71 13.97 -27.40
C HIS A 180 1.56 13.67 -26.15
N LYS A 181 2.25 14.70 -25.66
CA LYS A 181 2.87 14.72 -24.34
C LYS A 181 1.77 15.04 -23.33
N VAL A 182 1.60 14.17 -22.36
CA VAL A 182 0.53 14.26 -21.35
C VAL A 182 1.12 14.19 -19.94
N VAL A 183 0.33 14.70 -18.98
CA VAL A 183 0.69 14.69 -17.54
C VAL A 183 -0.39 13.96 -16.77
#